data_2042624f48d456249e94eb0e8e7eb143
#
_entry.id   2042624f48d456249e94eb0e8e7eb143
#
_cell.length_a   1.000
_cell.length_b   1.000
_cell.length_c   1.000
_cell.angle_alpha   90.00
_cell.angle_beta   90.00
_cell.angle_gamma   90.00
#
_symmetry.space_group_name_H-M   'P 1'
#
loop_
_entity.id
_entity.type
_entity.pdbx_description
1 polymer ?
#
loop_
_entity_poly.entity_id
_entity_poly.type
_entity_poly.pdbx_seq_one_letter_code
_entity_poly.pdbx_strand_id
1 'polypeptide(L)'
;DASECLQIFSDQENYFPSSVQVSVAPRSQLSKISTIVQTAGLFSIDYGSSFKVITEHMAKEQYVLVQCGAPNVTEAEIDAVAPLPSQQHTRKTFRVPLRQIATESTVQLSYLHELGLADRVEFTSKYAVGPCWQKSKACNGGYEGAWGDAVTKATQDASVDAIFVDCSAAPCSSSSNPKEVHFSASQDPGPLNTAEHIKFMAAFFNKEDQANTIFAKTLRDYNNLIQAPAANAPKVAWIEFAAQSSWSAESFKVSMAGYKTRYITHAGGLNLDVSAMQSSLGSKLVVADVVPGVPLSGQKLTLATSGYSSKSEASTAFFAALADVDVVIDETYAPTPSSYSFSSFLTNFDLTSASALPFIANQKVFRIDGTISSENNLDWFESRLMHPQWVLGDLKDALHGTGGSRKYLRNIAASESPQVITSSSCTTLLPACNDATTSEAIPMLFTPASVSSAMRHAVP
;
A
#
# COMPACT_ATOMS: atom_id res chain seq x y z
N ASP A 1 19.46 -17.63 10.73
CA ASP A 1 20.05 -18.90 11.16
C ASP A 1 21.11 -19.34 10.16
N ALA A 2 22.31 -19.78 10.63
CA ALA A 2 23.36 -20.27 9.72
C ALA A 2 22.90 -21.48 8.87
N SER A 3 21.84 -22.17 9.31
CA SER A 3 21.23 -23.29 8.60
C SER A 3 20.50 -22.88 7.30
N GLU A 4 20.16 -21.62 7.12
CA GLU A 4 19.49 -21.14 5.88
C GLU A 4 20.49 -20.80 4.76
N CYS A 5 21.79 -20.73 5.08
CA CYS A 5 22.83 -20.50 4.11
C CYS A 5 23.38 -21.80 3.52
N LEU A 6 23.86 -21.72 2.27
CA LEU A 6 24.54 -22.84 1.63
C LEU A 6 25.77 -23.25 2.44
N GLN A 7 25.87 -24.50 2.80
CA GLN A 7 27.02 -25.06 3.48
C GLN A 7 28.14 -25.46 2.48
N ILE A 8 27.73 -25.84 1.28
CA ILE A 8 28.60 -26.19 0.16
C ILE A 8 28.03 -25.49 -1.08
N PHE A 9 28.89 -24.88 -1.86
CA PHE A 9 28.54 -24.24 -3.11
C PHE A 9 29.06 -25.07 -4.30
N SER A 10 28.25 -25.20 -5.35
CA SER A 10 28.60 -25.83 -6.62
C SER A 10 28.09 -24.96 -7.79
N ASP A 11 28.97 -24.67 -8.74
CA ASP A 11 28.60 -23.95 -9.97
C ASP A 11 27.60 -24.72 -10.88
N GLN A 12 27.39 -26.02 -10.60
CA GLN A 12 26.55 -26.90 -11.39
C GLN A 12 25.10 -26.97 -10.86
N GLU A 13 24.84 -26.36 -9.71
CA GLU A 13 23.54 -26.41 -9.07
C GLU A 13 22.77 -25.10 -9.23
N ASN A 14 21.45 -25.22 -9.35
CA ASN A 14 20.51 -24.11 -9.25
C ASN A 14 19.87 -24.13 -7.84
N TYR A 15 20.04 -23.04 -7.11
CA TYR A 15 19.64 -22.94 -5.70
C TYR A 15 18.24 -22.35 -5.49
N PHE A 16 17.47 -22.20 -6.56
CA PHE A 16 16.12 -21.66 -6.50
C PHE A 16 15.07 -22.74 -6.75
N PRO A 17 13.82 -22.52 -6.28
CA PRO A 17 12.74 -23.48 -6.46
C PRO A 17 12.48 -23.79 -7.94
N SER A 18 12.07 -25.02 -8.23
CA SER A 18 11.77 -25.47 -9.60
C SER A 18 10.67 -24.65 -10.29
N SER A 19 9.79 -24.01 -9.50
CA SER A 19 8.73 -23.12 -10.00
C SER A 19 9.26 -21.85 -10.69
N VAL A 20 10.52 -21.47 -10.42
CA VAL A 20 11.19 -20.30 -11.01
C VAL A 20 12.36 -20.69 -11.91
N GLN A 21 12.60 -21.99 -12.09
CA GLN A 21 13.66 -22.53 -12.97
C GLN A 21 13.11 -22.77 -14.39
N VAL A 22 13.84 -22.28 -15.39
CA VAL A 22 13.58 -22.57 -16.84
C VAL A 22 14.74 -23.37 -17.40
N SER A 23 15.42 -24.17 -16.98
CA SER A 23 16.60 -24.97 -17.33
C SER A 23 17.85 -24.60 -16.57
N VAL A 24 18.53 -25.60 -16.05
CA VAL A 24 19.80 -25.45 -15.36
C VAL A 24 20.90 -25.29 -16.42
N ALA A 25 21.46 -24.08 -16.50
CA ALA A 25 22.73 -23.90 -17.16
C ALA A 25 23.80 -23.66 -16.08
N PRO A 26 25.01 -24.22 -16.24
CA PRO A 26 26.13 -23.85 -15.39
C PRO A 26 26.30 -22.34 -15.34
N ARG A 27 26.83 -21.79 -14.24
CA ARG A 27 27.09 -20.35 -14.07
C ARG A 27 27.82 -19.72 -15.28
N SER A 28 28.61 -20.50 -16.00
CA SER A 28 29.29 -20.11 -17.24
C SER A 28 28.37 -20.04 -18.48
N GLN A 29 27.12 -20.50 -18.40
CA GLN A 29 26.16 -20.53 -19.49
C GLN A 29 24.80 -19.97 -19.03
N LEU A 30 24.80 -18.84 -18.34
CA LEU A 30 23.60 -18.20 -17.80
C LEU A 30 22.63 -17.87 -18.94
N SER A 31 21.54 -18.59 -19.00
CA SER A 31 20.36 -18.21 -19.78
C SER A 31 19.42 -17.39 -18.90
N LYS A 32 18.86 -16.32 -19.44
CA LYS A 32 17.90 -15.47 -18.76
C LYS A 32 16.68 -16.32 -18.35
N ILE A 33 16.50 -16.48 -17.04
CA ILE A 33 15.34 -17.12 -16.43
C ILE A 33 14.52 -16.00 -15.81
N SER A 34 13.30 -15.80 -16.27
CA SER A 34 12.42 -14.76 -15.73
C SER A 34 11.31 -15.39 -14.91
N THR A 35 11.12 -14.93 -13.67
CA THR A 35 9.88 -15.23 -12.95
C THR A 35 8.73 -14.61 -13.72
N ILE A 36 7.66 -15.39 -13.89
CA ILE A 36 6.47 -14.91 -14.56
C ILE A 36 5.76 -13.93 -13.60
N VAL A 37 6.07 -12.64 -13.73
CA VAL A 37 5.27 -11.55 -13.22
C VAL A 37 4.14 -11.34 -14.22
N GLN A 38 2.89 -11.56 -13.79
CA GLN A 38 1.75 -11.67 -14.70
C GLN A 38 0.98 -10.36 -14.86
N THR A 39 0.86 -9.61 -13.78
CA THR A 39 0.00 -8.42 -13.69
C THR A 39 0.75 -7.18 -13.23
N ALA A 40 1.72 -7.32 -12.32
CA ALA A 40 2.51 -6.19 -11.82
C ALA A 40 3.32 -5.55 -12.95
N GLY A 41 3.35 -4.23 -12.99
CA GLY A 41 4.02 -3.45 -14.02
C GLY A 41 5.28 -2.73 -13.55
N LEU A 42 5.49 -2.63 -12.24
CA LEU A 42 6.55 -1.80 -11.67
C LEU A 42 7.79 -2.57 -11.24
N PHE A 43 7.83 -3.88 -11.41
CA PHE A 43 9.05 -4.67 -11.18
C PHE A 43 9.15 -5.87 -12.11
N SER A 44 10.38 -6.39 -12.23
CA SER A 44 10.67 -7.71 -12.83
C SER A 44 11.69 -8.45 -11.99
N ILE A 45 11.73 -9.79 -12.10
CA ILE A 45 12.73 -10.63 -11.44
C ILE A 45 13.37 -11.53 -12.47
N ASP A 46 14.69 -11.52 -12.53
CA ASP A 46 15.50 -12.39 -13.38
C ASP A 46 16.41 -13.26 -12.49
N TYR A 47 16.62 -14.52 -12.87
CA TYR A 47 17.34 -15.50 -12.05
C TYR A 47 18.64 -15.95 -12.73
N GLY A 48 19.73 -15.96 -11.97
CA GLY A 48 20.93 -16.75 -12.20
C GLY A 48 20.86 -18.09 -11.46
N SER A 49 21.96 -18.82 -11.33
CA SER A 49 22.01 -20.10 -10.59
C SER A 49 22.05 -19.91 -9.08
N SER A 50 22.73 -18.88 -8.60
CA SER A 50 22.95 -18.58 -7.16
C SER A 50 22.60 -17.15 -6.75
N PHE A 51 22.00 -16.40 -7.65
CA PHE A 51 21.55 -15.03 -7.40
C PHE A 51 20.32 -14.73 -8.25
N LYS A 52 19.59 -13.71 -7.88
CA LYS A 52 18.46 -13.16 -8.64
C LYS A 52 18.57 -11.64 -8.65
N VAL A 53 18.00 -11.02 -9.66
CA VAL A 53 18.00 -9.57 -9.83
C VAL A 53 16.57 -9.10 -9.92
N ILE A 54 16.17 -8.26 -8.98
CA ILE A 54 14.90 -7.53 -9.08
C ILE A 54 15.21 -6.19 -9.73
N THR A 55 14.51 -5.85 -10.81
CA THR A 55 14.52 -4.51 -11.37
C THR A 55 13.26 -3.79 -10.91
N GLU A 56 13.42 -2.73 -10.12
CA GLU A 56 12.38 -1.82 -9.68
C GLU A 56 12.33 -0.64 -10.66
N HIS A 57 11.21 -0.48 -11.37
CA HIS A 57 11.14 0.43 -12.51
C HIS A 57 10.87 1.88 -12.12
N MET A 58 10.23 2.13 -10.98
CA MET A 58 9.83 3.47 -10.56
C MET A 58 10.98 4.22 -9.89
N ALA A 59 11.65 3.60 -8.92
CA ALA A 59 12.84 4.16 -8.28
C ALA A 59 14.11 4.04 -9.14
N LYS A 60 14.05 3.23 -10.22
CA LYS A 60 15.18 2.94 -11.09
C LYS A 60 16.33 2.26 -10.33
N GLU A 61 15.99 1.23 -9.57
CA GLU A 61 16.95 0.44 -8.80
C GLU A 61 16.96 -1.02 -9.26
N GLN A 62 18.13 -1.64 -9.19
CA GLN A 62 18.27 -3.09 -9.28
C GLN A 62 18.80 -3.63 -7.96
N TYR A 63 18.13 -4.67 -7.46
CA TYR A 63 18.54 -5.40 -6.25
C TYR A 63 19.12 -6.75 -6.64
N VAL A 64 20.42 -6.91 -6.46
CA VAL A 64 21.14 -8.17 -6.70
C VAL A 64 21.09 -8.99 -5.43
N LEU A 65 20.32 -10.06 -5.43
CA LEU A 65 20.05 -10.90 -4.27
C LEU A 65 20.90 -12.18 -4.37
N VAL A 66 22.03 -12.20 -3.71
CA VAL A 66 22.98 -13.33 -3.75
C VAL A 66 22.67 -14.30 -2.62
N GLN A 67 22.49 -15.58 -2.95
CA GLN A 67 22.28 -16.62 -1.95
C GLN A 67 23.41 -16.63 -0.92
N CYS A 68 23.07 -16.63 0.37
CA CYS A 68 24.09 -16.68 1.42
C CYS A 68 24.86 -18.02 1.36
N GLY A 69 26.18 -17.96 1.55
CA GLY A 69 27.09 -19.08 1.32
C GLY A 69 27.61 -19.20 -0.13
N ALA A 70 26.98 -18.54 -1.10
CA ALA A 70 27.52 -18.45 -2.45
C ALA A 70 28.63 -17.37 -2.57
N PRO A 71 29.56 -17.50 -3.53
CA PRO A 71 30.55 -16.46 -3.83
C PRO A 71 29.88 -15.14 -4.27
N ASN A 72 30.63 -14.04 -4.23
CA ASN A 72 30.20 -12.79 -4.84
C ASN A 72 30.03 -12.95 -6.34
N VAL A 73 29.04 -12.28 -6.90
CA VAL A 73 28.80 -12.23 -8.35
C VAL A 73 29.47 -11.00 -8.94
N THR A 74 29.97 -11.14 -10.14
CA THR A 74 30.60 -10.04 -10.89
C THR A 74 29.58 -9.25 -11.67
N GLU A 75 29.89 -8.00 -12.01
CA GLU A 75 29.01 -7.17 -12.86
C GLU A 75 28.69 -7.86 -14.20
N ALA A 76 29.67 -8.53 -14.80
CA ALA A 76 29.48 -9.26 -16.06
C ALA A 76 28.48 -10.41 -15.93
N GLU A 77 28.48 -11.13 -14.80
CA GLU A 77 27.50 -12.20 -14.53
C GLU A 77 26.11 -11.60 -14.30
N ILE A 78 26.02 -10.47 -13.60
CA ILE A 78 24.76 -9.78 -13.38
C ILE A 78 24.20 -9.27 -14.71
N ASP A 79 25.02 -8.62 -15.54
CA ASP A 79 24.60 -8.09 -16.84
C ASP A 79 24.18 -9.19 -17.83
N ALA A 80 24.74 -10.39 -17.72
CA ALA A 80 24.31 -11.53 -18.52
C ALA A 80 22.87 -11.98 -18.18
N VAL A 81 22.44 -11.78 -16.93
CA VAL A 81 21.09 -12.12 -16.44
C VAL A 81 20.13 -10.95 -16.59
N ALA A 82 20.50 -9.78 -16.06
CA ALA A 82 19.68 -8.58 -16.06
C ALA A 82 20.56 -7.34 -16.25
N PRO A 83 20.83 -6.90 -17.48
CA PRO A 83 21.56 -5.67 -17.72
C PRO A 83 20.80 -4.47 -17.17
N LEU A 84 21.54 -3.42 -16.76
CA LEU A 84 20.90 -2.16 -16.33
C LEU A 84 20.02 -1.60 -17.47
N PRO A 85 18.74 -1.33 -17.22
CA PRO A 85 17.84 -0.80 -18.26
C PRO A 85 18.27 0.57 -18.78
N SER A 86 18.95 1.37 -17.97
CA SER A 86 19.53 2.68 -18.35
C SER A 86 20.64 3.09 -17.39
N GLN A 87 21.42 4.12 -17.77
CA GLN A 87 22.45 4.72 -16.91
C GLN A 87 21.89 5.41 -15.65
N GLN A 88 20.58 5.60 -15.57
CA GLN A 88 19.92 6.19 -14.40
C GLN A 88 19.61 5.14 -13.31
N HIS A 89 19.71 3.85 -13.63
CA HIS A 89 19.52 2.79 -12.66
C HIS A 89 20.75 2.59 -11.80
N THR A 90 20.52 2.34 -10.52
CA THR A 90 21.57 2.00 -9.56
C THR A 90 21.41 0.56 -9.09
N ARG A 91 22.53 -0.09 -8.70
CA ARG A 91 22.53 -1.44 -8.14
C ARG A 91 22.81 -1.43 -6.66
N LYS A 92 22.10 -2.28 -5.93
CA LYS A 92 22.35 -2.60 -4.53
C LYS A 92 22.41 -4.12 -4.39
N THR A 93 23.33 -4.62 -3.55
CA THR A 93 23.51 -6.06 -3.37
C THR A 93 23.16 -6.47 -1.96
N PHE A 94 22.38 -7.55 -1.84
CA PHE A 94 21.97 -8.15 -0.57
C PHE A 94 22.32 -9.62 -0.52
N ARG A 95 22.61 -10.11 0.69
CA ARG A 95 22.68 -11.56 0.97
C ARG A 95 21.32 -12.04 1.41
N VAL A 96 20.79 -13.08 0.74
CA VAL A 96 19.45 -13.62 1.03
C VAL A 96 19.53 -15.08 1.51
N PRO A 97 18.59 -15.50 2.39
CA PRO A 97 17.45 -14.72 2.89
C PRO A 97 17.88 -13.63 3.87
N LEU A 98 17.15 -12.49 3.87
CA LEU A 98 17.32 -11.44 4.88
C LEU A 98 16.90 -11.95 6.26
N ARG A 99 17.57 -11.47 7.30
CA ARG A 99 17.34 -11.92 8.69
C ARG A 99 16.56 -10.92 9.51
N GLN A 100 16.95 -9.65 9.43
CA GLN A 100 16.33 -8.54 10.16
C GLN A 100 16.08 -7.39 9.22
N ILE A 101 14.87 -6.87 9.23
CA ILE A 101 14.48 -5.76 8.38
C ILE A 101 13.72 -4.69 9.16
N ALA A 102 13.70 -3.49 8.59
CA ALA A 102 12.79 -2.43 9.01
C ALA A 102 11.79 -2.10 7.90
N THR A 103 10.58 -1.65 8.27
CA THR A 103 9.58 -1.15 7.35
C THR A 103 9.19 0.27 7.72
N GLU A 104 9.39 1.23 6.80
CA GLU A 104 9.00 2.62 7.03
C GLU A 104 7.47 2.79 6.91
N SER A 105 6.86 2.13 5.93
CA SER A 105 5.43 2.23 5.64
C SER A 105 4.66 0.98 6.08
N THR A 106 3.35 1.12 6.22
CA THR A 106 2.44 -0.01 6.46
C THR A 106 2.23 -0.88 5.23
N VAL A 107 2.54 -0.37 4.04
CA VAL A 107 2.32 -1.05 2.74
C VAL A 107 2.96 -2.43 2.68
N GLN A 108 4.16 -2.61 3.28
CA GLN A 108 4.89 -3.88 3.25
C GLN A 108 4.32 -4.94 4.20
N LEU A 109 3.61 -4.50 5.25
CA LEU A 109 3.29 -5.34 6.41
C LEU A 109 2.37 -6.53 6.08
N SER A 110 1.38 -6.32 5.22
CA SER A 110 0.49 -7.41 4.82
C SER A 110 1.18 -8.50 3.99
N TYR A 111 2.12 -8.13 3.13
CA TYR A 111 2.91 -9.10 2.36
C TYR A 111 3.82 -9.94 3.26
N LEU A 112 4.47 -9.30 4.23
CA LEU A 112 5.31 -9.98 5.23
C LEU A 112 4.47 -10.90 6.11
N HIS A 113 3.25 -10.49 6.46
CA HIS A 113 2.32 -11.31 7.22
C HIS A 113 1.93 -12.59 6.46
N GLU A 114 1.51 -12.47 5.20
CA GLU A 114 1.12 -13.60 4.36
C GLU A 114 2.28 -14.57 4.09
N LEU A 115 3.51 -14.06 4.05
CA LEU A 115 4.72 -14.88 3.92
C LEU A 115 5.19 -15.48 5.25
N GLY A 116 4.51 -15.19 6.37
CA GLY A 116 4.90 -15.70 7.68
C GLY A 116 6.24 -15.15 8.19
N LEU A 117 6.57 -13.89 7.84
CA LEU A 117 7.85 -13.25 8.10
C LEU A 117 7.80 -12.20 9.24
N ALA A 118 6.84 -12.31 10.13
CA ALA A 118 6.70 -11.36 11.24
C ALA A 118 7.92 -11.37 12.18
N ASP A 119 8.60 -12.50 12.30
CA ASP A 119 9.83 -12.69 13.08
C ASP A 119 11.08 -12.05 12.46
N ARG A 120 11.00 -11.60 11.20
CA ARG A 120 12.07 -10.93 10.48
C ARG A 120 12.01 -9.40 10.60
N VAL A 121 10.89 -8.86 11.08
CA VAL A 121 10.67 -7.42 11.19
C VAL A 121 11.11 -6.94 12.57
N GLU A 122 12.29 -6.33 12.63
CA GLU A 122 12.83 -5.73 13.86
C GLU A 122 12.10 -4.43 14.20
N PHE A 123 11.98 -3.53 13.21
CA PHE A 123 11.25 -2.28 13.38
C PHE A 123 10.14 -2.16 12.34
N THR A 124 8.92 -2.07 12.83
CA THR A 124 7.73 -1.89 11.99
C THR A 124 7.37 -0.42 11.85
N SER A 125 6.54 -0.09 10.86
CA SER A 125 5.98 1.25 10.71
C SER A 125 5.30 1.73 11.99
N LYS A 126 5.48 3.01 12.32
CA LYS A 126 4.77 3.67 13.44
C LYS A 126 3.25 3.63 13.30
N TYR A 127 2.75 3.47 12.08
CA TYR A 127 1.33 3.48 11.74
C TYR A 127 0.73 2.08 11.59
N ALA A 128 1.43 1.06 12.04
CA ALA A 128 1.01 -0.34 11.93
C ALA A 128 -0.39 -0.59 12.51
N VAL A 129 -1.19 -1.38 11.79
CA VAL A 129 -2.60 -1.66 12.11
C VAL A 129 -2.81 -3.12 12.51
N GLY A 130 -2.17 -4.07 11.84
CA GLY A 130 -2.30 -5.49 12.16
C GLY A 130 -1.94 -5.81 13.61
N PRO A 131 -2.64 -6.76 14.27
CA PRO A 131 -2.46 -7.02 15.71
C PRO A 131 -1.02 -7.34 16.10
N CYS A 132 -0.35 -8.17 15.32
CA CYS A 132 1.04 -8.56 15.61
C CYS A 132 2.03 -7.43 15.34
N TRP A 133 1.73 -6.57 14.37
CA TRP A 133 2.53 -5.38 14.14
C TRP A 133 2.40 -4.34 15.24
N GLN A 134 1.18 -4.14 15.77
CA GLN A 134 0.98 -3.30 16.96
C GLN A 134 1.76 -3.85 18.16
N LYS A 135 1.77 -5.18 18.35
CA LYS A 135 2.53 -5.84 19.41
C LYS A 135 4.04 -5.67 19.19
N SER A 136 4.56 -5.89 17.99
CA SER A 136 5.98 -5.69 17.64
C SER A 136 6.41 -4.24 17.88
N LYS A 137 5.60 -3.27 17.43
CA LYS A 137 5.86 -1.84 17.66
C LYS A 137 5.93 -1.50 19.15
N ALA A 138 5.05 -2.07 19.97
CA ALA A 138 5.06 -1.84 21.42
C ALA A 138 6.32 -2.41 22.11
N CYS A 139 6.93 -3.46 21.53
CA CYS A 139 8.13 -4.08 22.07
C CYS A 139 9.42 -3.40 21.60
N ASN A 140 9.56 -3.20 20.30
CA ASN A 140 10.83 -2.78 19.66
C ASN A 140 10.84 -1.30 19.27
N GLY A 141 9.73 -0.61 19.43
CA GLY A 141 9.51 0.72 18.87
C GLY A 141 9.13 0.70 17.39
N GLY A 142 8.60 1.81 16.89
CA GLY A 142 8.38 2.02 15.48
C GLY A 142 9.66 2.48 14.77
N TYR A 143 9.79 2.17 13.47
CA TYR A 143 10.91 2.68 12.68
C TYR A 143 10.87 4.20 12.54
N GLU A 144 12.01 4.84 12.75
CA GLU A 144 12.17 6.27 12.53
C GLU A 144 12.41 6.55 11.05
N GLY A 145 11.36 6.99 10.34
CA GLY A 145 11.49 7.42 8.94
C GLY A 145 12.27 8.73 8.78
N ALA A 146 12.28 9.26 7.56
CA ALA A 146 13.04 10.46 7.19
C ALA A 146 12.76 11.71 8.04
N TRP A 147 11.60 11.79 8.67
CA TRP A 147 11.16 12.92 9.52
C TRP A 147 11.24 12.63 11.02
N GLY A 148 11.84 11.49 11.39
CA GLY A 148 11.99 11.07 12.78
C GLY A 148 13.30 11.57 13.43
N ASP A 149 13.61 11.01 14.61
CA ASP A 149 14.86 11.30 15.30
C ASP A 149 16.05 10.67 14.55
N ALA A 150 16.97 11.49 14.09
CA ALA A 150 18.08 11.08 13.24
C ALA A 150 19.05 10.10 13.93
N VAL A 151 19.25 10.21 15.25
CA VAL A 151 20.17 9.34 16.02
C VAL A 151 19.53 7.95 16.17
N THR A 152 18.27 7.92 16.54
CA THR A 152 17.49 6.67 16.63
C THR A 152 17.43 5.98 15.27
N LYS A 153 17.12 6.74 14.20
CA LYS A 153 17.12 6.19 12.82
C LYS A 153 18.47 5.56 12.47
N ALA A 154 19.58 6.25 12.70
CA ALA A 154 20.91 5.73 12.39
C ALA A 154 21.22 4.43 13.15
N THR A 155 20.76 4.33 14.40
CA THR A 155 20.92 3.11 15.21
C THR A 155 20.06 1.95 14.65
N GLN A 156 18.82 2.22 14.29
CA GLN A 156 17.91 1.25 13.67
C GLN A 156 18.45 0.78 12.31
N ASP A 157 18.91 1.71 11.47
CA ASP A 157 19.50 1.40 10.16
C ASP A 157 20.74 0.51 10.28
N ALA A 158 21.55 0.74 11.31
CA ALA A 158 22.75 -0.06 11.55
C ALA A 158 22.43 -1.52 11.93
N SER A 159 21.32 -1.76 12.63
CA SER A 159 20.97 -3.07 13.19
C SER A 159 20.26 -4.00 12.23
N VAL A 160 19.77 -3.53 11.08
CA VAL A 160 19.01 -4.32 10.10
C VAL A 160 19.79 -4.60 8.82
N ASP A 161 19.43 -5.66 8.11
CA ASP A 161 19.99 -6.02 6.81
C ASP A 161 19.44 -5.15 5.67
N ALA A 162 18.14 -4.79 5.75
CA ALA A 162 17.47 -3.96 4.77
C ALA A 162 16.34 -3.11 5.41
N ILE A 163 16.01 -2.01 4.73
CA ILE A 163 14.95 -1.07 5.10
C ILE A 163 14.01 -0.96 3.92
N PHE A 164 12.77 -1.43 4.07
CA PHE A 164 11.76 -1.31 3.03
C PHE A 164 11.05 0.04 3.15
N VAL A 165 11.13 0.84 2.10
CA VAL A 165 10.50 2.16 1.99
C VAL A 165 9.44 2.15 0.89
N ASP A 166 8.37 2.94 1.04
CA ASP A 166 7.30 3.03 0.04
C ASP A 166 7.58 4.16 -0.96
N CYS A 167 7.22 3.92 -2.21
CA CYS A 167 7.24 4.92 -3.26
C CYS A 167 5.93 5.73 -3.32
N SER A 168 5.39 6.14 -2.20
CA SER A 168 4.07 6.80 -2.10
C SER A 168 3.98 8.17 -2.78
N ALA A 169 5.12 8.81 -3.06
CA ALA A 169 5.19 10.09 -3.75
C ALA A 169 6.06 10.00 -5.00
N ALA A 170 5.56 10.53 -6.12
CA ALA A 170 6.37 10.71 -7.32
C ALA A 170 7.11 12.06 -7.27
N PRO A 171 8.38 12.12 -7.74
CA PRO A 171 9.15 11.01 -8.25
C PRO A 171 9.76 10.18 -7.11
N CYS A 172 9.47 8.88 -7.11
CA CYS A 172 10.25 7.93 -6.35
C CYS A 172 11.66 7.89 -6.96
N SER A 173 12.67 8.21 -6.18
CA SER A 173 14.05 8.30 -6.68
C SER A 173 14.95 7.34 -5.91
N SER A 174 15.96 6.84 -6.60
CA SER A 174 16.97 5.96 -5.99
C SER A 174 17.61 6.60 -4.76
N SER A 175 17.82 5.80 -3.72
CA SER A 175 18.48 6.21 -2.48
C SER A 175 19.96 5.86 -2.50
N SER A 176 20.78 6.74 -1.94
CA SER A 176 22.21 6.45 -1.69
C SER A 176 22.43 5.49 -0.52
N ASN A 177 21.43 5.24 0.32
CA ASN A 177 21.53 4.26 1.40
C ASN A 177 21.51 2.84 0.80
N PRO A 178 22.60 2.04 0.95
CA PRO A 178 22.72 0.72 0.34
C PRO A 178 21.72 -0.30 0.94
N LYS A 179 21.15 -0.02 2.10
CA LYS A 179 20.17 -0.90 2.77
C LYS A 179 18.72 -0.58 2.41
N GLU A 180 18.42 0.57 1.82
CA GLU A 180 17.05 0.92 1.43
C GLU A 180 16.61 0.17 0.19
N VAL A 181 15.42 -0.40 0.27
CA VAL A 181 14.72 -1.11 -0.81
C VAL A 181 13.40 -0.40 -1.07
N HIS A 182 13.28 0.21 -2.25
CA HIS A 182 12.03 0.84 -2.66
C HIS A 182 10.99 -0.22 -3.07
N PHE A 183 9.79 -0.06 -2.56
CA PHE A 183 8.67 -0.98 -2.76
C PHE A 183 7.48 -0.21 -3.32
N SER A 184 7.27 -0.30 -4.62
CA SER A 184 6.32 0.54 -5.37
C SER A 184 4.91 -0.05 -5.50
N ALA A 185 4.55 -1.03 -4.68
CA ALA A 185 3.24 -1.69 -4.76
C ALA A 185 2.06 -0.71 -4.71
N SER A 186 2.15 0.37 -3.91
CA SER A 186 1.11 1.39 -3.77
C SER A 186 0.85 2.17 -5.07
N GLN A 187 1.81 2.20 -5.98
CA GLN A 187 1.77 2.95 -7.24
C GLN A 187 1.39 2.09 -8.45
N ASP A 188 1.38 0.76 -8.31
CA ASP A 188 0.99 -0.13 -9.40
C ASP A 188 -0.53 -0.05 -9.65
N PRO A 189 -0.98 0.26 -10.90
CA PRO A 189 -2.30 0.85 -11.13
C PRO A 189 -3.49 -0.13 -11.12
N GLY A 190 -3.32 -1.34 -10.62
CA GLY A 190 -4.41 -2.31 -10.62
C GLY A 190 -4.50 -3.16 -9.37
N PRO A 191 -5.70 -3.68 -9.04
CA PRO A 191 -5.90 -4.50 -7.85
C PRO A 191 -5.00 -5.74 -7.76
N LEU A 192 -4.88 -6.50 -8.84
CA LEU A 192 -4.01 -7.68 -8.91
C LEU A 192 -2.54 -7.31 -9.13
N ASN A 193 -2.28 -6.16 -9.74
CA ASN A 193 -0.93 -5.62 -9.88
C ASN A 193 -0.29 -5.44 -8.51
N THR A 194 -1.00 -4.78 -7.58
CA THR A 194 -0.52 -4.55 -6.22
C THR A 194 -0.28 -5.86 -5.47
N ALA A 195 -1.22 -6.82 -5.55
CA ALA A 195 -1.10 -8.10 -4.84
C ALA A 195 0.10 -8.94 -5.32
N GLU A 196 0.48 -8.84 -6.59
CA GLU A 196 1.59 -9.61 -7.15
C GLU A 196 2.97 -9.15 -6.61
N HIS A 197 3.06 -7.97 -5.99
CA HIS A 197 4.26 -7.53 -5.29
C HIS A 197 4.66 -8.45 -4.11
N ILE A 198 3.83 -9.43 -3.73
CA ILE A 198 4.24 -10.51 -2.82
C ILE A 198 5.43 -11.29 -3.38
N LYS A 199 5.55 -11.42 -4.71
CA LYS A 199 6.71 -12.08 -5.35
C LYS A 199 7.99 -11.25 -5.21
N PHE A 200 7.88 -9.92 -5.30
CA PHE A 200 8.98 -9.00 -5.00
C PHE A 200 9.48 -9.21 -3.57
N MET A 201 8.56 -9.13 -2.60
CA MET A 201 8.90 -9.32 -1.19
C MET A 201 9.50 -10.69 -0.92
N ALA A 202 8.89 -11.75 -1.44
CA ALA A 202 9.32 -13.13 -1.25
C ALA A 202 10.75 -13.41 -1.75
N ALA A 203 11.18 -12.73 -2.80
CA ALA A 203 12.51 -12.92 -3.37
C ALA A 203 13.64 -12.57 -2.39
N PHE A 204 13.44 -11.63 -1.48
CA PHE A 204 14.41 -11.30 -0.44
C PHE A 204 14.52 -12.36 0.67
N PHE A 205 13.58 -13.31 0.71
CA PHE A 205 13.48 -14.32 1.79
C PHE A 205 13.47 -15.76 1.28
N ASN A 206 13.71 -15.98 -0.02
CA ASN A 206 13.64 -17.30 -0.67
C ASN A 206 12.27 -17.98 -0.46
N LYS A 207 11.17 -17.21 -0.58
CA LYS A 207 9.79 -17.65 -0.38
C LYS A 207 8.96 -17.67 -1.68
N GLU A 208 9.59 -17.85 -2.83
CA GLU A 208 8.97 -17.74 -4.15
C GLU A 208 7.81 -18.71 -4.33
N ASP A 209 7.95 -19.98 -3.92
CA ASP A 209 6.88 -20.99 -4.02
C ASP A 209 5.67 -20.62 -3.19
N GLN A 210 5.91 -20.11 -1.98
CA GLN A 210 4.85 -19.62 -1.10
C GLN A 210 4.14 -18.42 -1.73
N ALA A 211 4.88 -17.45 -2.24
CA ALA A 211 4.32 -16.27 -2.90
C ALA A 211 3.50 -16.64 -4.15
N ASN A 212 4.00 -17.55 -4.98
CA ASN A 212 3.27 -18.05 -6.14
C ASN A 212 1.94 -18.71 -5.74
N THR A 213 1.95 -19.51 -4.67
CA THR A 213 0.75 -20.17 -4.16
C THR A 213 -0.27 -19.16 -3.62
N ILE A 214 0.18 -18.18 -2.83
CA ILE A 214 -0.68 -17.14 -2.27
C ILE A 214 -1.25 -16.27 -3.39
N PHE A 215 -0.42 -15.81 -4.33
CA PHE A 215 -0.89 -14.98 -5.43
C PHE A 215 -1.89 -15.74 -6.34
N ALA A 216 -1.63 -17.00 -6.66
CA ALA A 216 -2.56 -17.82 -7.44
C ALA A 216 -3.92 -17.97 -6.75
N LYS A 217 -3.93 -18.09 -5.42
CA LYS A 217 -5.18 -18.09 -4.63
C LYS A 217 -5.87 -16.73 -4.70
N THR A 218 -5.16 -15.64 -4.48
CA THR A 218 -5.69 -14.28 -4.53
C THR A 218 -6.28 -13.96 -5.89
N LEU A 219 -5.57 -14.31 -6.98
CA LEU A 219 -6.01 -14.15 -8.36
C LEU A 219 -7.32 -14.90 -8.63
N ARG A 220 -7.39 -16.17 -8.22
CA ARG A 220 -8.60 -16.98 -8.39
C ARG A 220 -9.77 -16.40 -7.59
N ASP A 221 -9.56 -16.08 -6.32
CA ASP A 221 -10.61 -15.58 -5.44
C ASP A 221 -11.13 -14.20 -5.91
N TYR A 222 -10.23 -13.35 -6.40
CA TYR A 222 -10.60 -12.07 -7.01
C TYR A 222 -11.42 -12.26 -8.28
N ASN A 223 -10.96 -13.12 -9.21
CA ASN A 223 -11.65 -13.36 -10.48
C ASN A 223 -13.04 -13.97 -10.29
N ASN A 224 -13.24 -14.79 -9.27
CA ASN A 224 -14.55 -15.35 -8.93
C ASN A 224 -15.56 -14.30 -8.45
N LEU A 225 -15.10 -13.14 -8.01
CA LEU A 225 -15.95 -12.04 -7.56
C LEU A 225 -16.32 -11.06 -8.68
N ILE A 226 -15.60 -11.09 -9.82
CA ILE A 226 -15.84 -10.14 -10.91
C ILE A 226 -17.28 -10.27 -11.43
N GLN A 227 -17.92 -9.12 -11.56
CA GLN A 227 -19.25 -8.97 -12.14
C GLN A 227 -19.23 -7.83 -13.16
N ALA A 228 -19.64 -8.10 -14.38
CA ALA A 228 -19.76 -7.06 -15.40
C ALA A 228 -20.93 -6.09 -15.04
N PRO A 229 -20.75 -4.79 -15.27
CA PRO A 229 -21.83 -3.83 -15.02
C PRO A 229 -22.99 -4.02 -16.03
N ALA A 230 -24.21 -3.94 -15.52
CA ALA A 230 -25.42 -3.81 -16.35
C ALA A 230 -25.58 -2.36 -16.85
N ALA A 231 -26.42 -2.14 -17.85
CA ALA A 231 -26.65 -0.80 -18.41
C ALA A 231 -27.17 0.22 -17.37
N ASN A 232 -27.92 -0.26 -16.38
CA ASN A 232 -28.47 0.53 -15.27
C ASN A 232 -27.77 0.24 -13.93
N ALA A 233 -26.51 -0.18 -13.97
CA ALA A 233 -25.75 -0.45 -12.77
C ALA A 233 -25.50 0.83 -11.94
N PRO A 234 -25.32 0.71 -10.63
CA PRO A 234 -25.05 1.86 -9.76
C PRO A 234 -23.79 2.62 -10.20
N LYS A 235 -23.91 3.95 -10.28
CA LYS A 235 -22.79 4.86 -10.52
C LYS A 235 -22.09 5.21 -9.22
N VAL A 236 -20.76 5.12 -9.20
CA VAL A 236 -19.93 5.26 -7.98
C VAL A 236 -18.98 6.43 -8.11
N ALA A 237 -18.88 7.24 -7.06
CA ALA A 237 -17.89 8.29 -6.92
C ALA A 237 -16.98 8.07 -5.70
N TRP A 238 -15.66 8.14 -5.89
CA TRP A 238 -14.69 8.28 -4.81
C TRP A 238 -14.39 9.76 -4.63
N ILE A 239 -14.76 10.33 -3.50
CA ILE A 239 -14.63 11.77 -3.26
C ILE A 239 -13.86 12.08 -1.99
N GLU A 240 -13.29 13.28 -1.93
CA GLU A 240 -12.54 13.80 -0.79
C GLU A 240 -12.84 15.30 -0.64
N PHE A 241 -13.09 15.74 0.57
CA PHE A 241 -12.98 17.15 0.93
C PHE A 241 -11.60 17.42 1.53
N ALA A 242 -10.85 18.33 0.92
CA ALA A 242 -9.60 18.83 1.48
C ALA A 242 -9.85 20.18 2.12
N ALA A 243 -9.68 20.26 3.44
CA ALA A 243 -9.77 21.52 4.15
C ALA A 243 -8.58 22.44 3.81
N GLN A 244 -8.77 23.75 3.94
CA GLN A 244 -7.69 24.73 3.82
C GLN A 244 -6.58 24.42 4.84
N SER A 245 -5.36 24.36 4.35
CA SER A 245 -4.16 24.17 5.18
C SER A 245 -2.98 24.97 4.61
N SER A 246 -1.83 24.94 5.28
CA SER A 246 -0.59 25.50 4.72
C SER A 246 -0.10 24.76 3.47
N TRP A 247 -0.62 23.54 3.21
CA TRP A 247 -0.16 22.67 2.12
C TRP A 247 -1.18 22.50 1.00
N SER A 248 -2.46 22.83 1.23
CA SER A 248 -3.51 22.67 0.23
C SER A 248 -4.58 23.75 0.35
N ALA A 249 -5.07 24.23 -0.80
CA ALA A 249 -6.29 25.00 -0.86
C ALA A 249 -7.51 24.15 -0.56
N GLU A 250 -8.55 24.76 0.04
CA GLU A 250 -9.83 24.09 0.24
C GLU A 250 -10.41 23.65 -1.10
N SER A 251 -10.78 22.37 -1.21
CA SER A 251 -11.25 21.81 -2.47
C SER A 251 -12.09 20.54 -2.29
N PHE A 252 -12.95 20.31 -3.27
CA PHE A 252 -13.61 19.02 -3.49
C PHE A 252 -12.82 18.25 -4.55
N LYS A 253 -12.62 16.96 -4.31
CA LYS A 253 -11.84 16.10 -5.21
C LYS A 253 -12.62 14.86 -5.58
N VAL A 254 -12.36 14.35 -6.79
CA VAL A 254 -12.80 13.04 -7.26
C VAL A 254 -11.57 12.24 -7.64
N SER A 255 -11.49 11.01 -7.11
CA SER A 255 -10.40 10.10 -7.47
C SER A 255 -10.87 9.11 -8.53
N MET A 256 -10.25 9.19 -9.71
CA MET A 256 -10.38 8.23 -10.80
C MET A 256 -9.11 7.39 -10.92
N ALA A 257 -8.46 7.08 -9.80
CA ALA A 257 -7.27 6.22 -9.78
C ALA A 257 -7.56 4.86 -10.43
N GLY A 258 -6.61 4.35 -11.20
CA GLY A 258 -6.79 3.16 -12.03
C GLY A 258 -7.31 1.94 -11.27
N TYR A 259 -6.79 1.70 -10.07
CA TYR A 259 -7.28 0.60 -9.24
C TYR A 259 -8.74 0.81 -8.77
N LYS A 260 -9.15 2.04 -8.46
CA LYS A 260 -10.52 2.37 -8.02
C LYS A 260 -11.53 2.18 -9.13
N THR A 261 -11.23 2.71 -10.31
CA THR A 261 -12.10 2.57 -11.48
C THR A 261 -12.24 1.10 -11.89
N ARG A 262 -11.17 0.32 -11.75
CA ARG A 262 -11.20 -1.13 -12.01
C ARG A 262 -12.01 -1.88 -10.96
N TYR A 263 -11.89 -1.53 -9.68
CA TYR A 263 -12.74 -2.10 -8.63
C TYR A 263 -14.23 -1.82 -8.88
N ILE A 264 -14.59 -0.58 -9.23
CA ILE A 264 -15.99 -0.23 -9.56
C ILE A 264 -16.51 -1.12 -10.69
N THR A 265 -15.79 -1.19 -11.80
CA THR A 265 -16.19 -2.01 -12.96
C THR A 265 -16.31 -3.50 -12.60
N HIS A 266 -15.34 -4.03 -11.85
CA HIS A 266 -15.33 -5.45 -11.45
C HIS A 266 -16.39 -5.77 -10.37
N ALA A 267 -16.83 -4.78 -9.61
CA ALA A 267 -17.95 -4.93 -8.68
C ALA A 267 -19.32 -4.81 -9.37
N GLY A 268 -19.36 -4.60 -10.68
CA GLY A 268 -20.61 -4.41 -11.43
C GLY A 268 -21.17 -3.00 -11.35
N GLY A 269 -20.36 -1.99 -11.04
CA GLY A 269 -20.73 -0.58 -11.01
C GLY A 269 -20.24 0.22 -12.22
N LEU A 270 -20.76 1.42 -12.39
CA LEU A 270 -20.36 2.37 -13.42
C LEU A 270 -19.45 3.45 -12.84
N ASN A 271 -18.39 3.76 -13.58
CA ASN A 271 -17.50 4.89 -13.28
C ASN A 271 -18.13 6.22 -13.71
N LEU A 272 -17.62 7.32 -13.16
CA LEU A 272 -17.96 8.67 -13.60
C LEU A 272 -17.42 8.93 -15.02
N ASP A 273 -18.15 9.77 -15.76
CA ASP A 273 -17.67 10.32 -17.02
C ASP A 273 -16.91 11.63 -16.76
N VAL A 274 -15.59 11.54 -16.85
CA VAL A 274 -14.70 12.71 -16.66
C VAL A 274 -14.99 13.82 -17.66
N SER A 275 -15.31 13.45 -18.92
CA SER A 275 -15.61 14.45 -19.96
C SER A 275 -16.91 15.19 -19.67
N ALA A 276 -17.93 14.52 -19.14
CA ALA A 276 -19.17 15.16 -18.71
C ALA A 276 -18.91 16.12 -17.54
N MET A 277 -18.10 15.71 -16.55
CA MET A 277 -17.71 16.58 -15.44
C MET A 277 -16.94 17.83 -15.92
N GLN A 278 -15.97 17.67 -16.84
CA GLN A 278 -15.23 18.78 -17.43
C GLN A 278 -16.16 19.72 -18.21
N SER A 279 -17.11 19.18 -18.95
CA SER A 279 -18.10 19.99 -19.67
C SER A 279 -19.00 20.78 -18.72
N SER A 280 -19.37 20.22 -17.58
CA SER A 280 -20.22 20.87 -16.56
C SER A 280 -19.48 21.94 -15.77
N LEU A 281 -18.24 21.68 -15.33
CA LEU A 281 -17.47 22.53 -14.42
C LEU A 281 -16.47 23.44 -15.13
N GLY A 282 -16.22 23.19 -16.43
CA GLY A 282 -15.33 23.99 -17.26
C GLY A 282 -13.91 24.07 -16.73
N SER A 283 -13.27 25.22 -16.91
CA SER A 283 -11.88 25.46 -16.48
C SER A 283 -11.67 25.48 -14.96
N LYS A 284 -12.76 25.45 -14.16
CA LYS A 284 -12.66 25.38 -12.70
C LYS A 284 -12.28 23.96 -12.20
N LEU A 285 -12.50 22.93 -13.03
CA LEU A 285 -12.10 21.57 -12.73
C LEU A 285 -10.69 21.30 -13.24
N VAL A 286 -9.75 21.11 -12.34
CA VAL A 286 -8.38 20.69 -12.66
C VAL A 286 -8.31 19.18 -12.72
N VAL A 287 -7.81 18.64 -13.83
CA VAL A 287 -7.60 17.19 -14.02
C VAL A 287 -6.10 16.94 -14.13
N ALA A 288 -5.60 16.01 -13.32
CA ALA A 288 -4.19 15.63 -13.30
C ALA A 288 -4.07 14.10 -13.19
N ASP A 289 -2.98 13.53 -13.67
CA ASP A 289 -2.67 12.13 -13.47
C ASP A 289 -2.41 11.84 -11.98
N VAL A 290 -2.84 10.68 -11.51
CA VAL A 290 -2.60 10.22 -10.12
C VAL A 290 -1.11 10.03 -9.91
N VAL A 291 -0.45 9.30 -10.82
CA VAL A 291 1.01 9.13 -10.83
C VAL A 291 1.53 9.52 -12.21
N PRO A 292 2.18 10.67 -12.34
CA PRO A 292 2.73 11.11 -13.63
C PRO A 292 3.70 10.07 -14.20
N GLY A 293 3.52 9.74 -15.48
CA GLY A 293 4.39 8.80 -16.19
C GLY A 293 4.13 7.31 -15.92
N VAL A 294 3.21 6.96 -15.03
CA VAL A 294 2.77 5.57 -14.84
C VAL A 294 1.50 5.32 -15.67
N PRO A 295 1.57 4.47 -16.71
CA PRO A 295 0.41 4.15 -17.52
C PRO A 295 -0.75 3.60 -16.67
N LEU A 296 -1.99 3.99 -16.98
CA LEU A 296 -3.20 3.54 -16.30
C LEU A 296 -3.31 3.92 -14.81
N SER A 297 -2.43 4.80 -14.30
CA SER A 297 -2.53 5.29 -12.91
C SER A 297 -3.86 6.02 -12.65
N GLY A 298 -4.52 6.50 -13.71
CA GLY A 298 -5.79 7.20 -13.63
C GLY A 298 -5.65 8.68 -13.33
N GLN A 299 -6.76 9.34 -13.02
CA GLN A 299 -6.84 10.78 -12.88
C GLN A 299 -7.38 11.19 -11.50
N LYS A 300 -6.96 12.37 -11.06
CA LYS A 300 -7.50 13.10 -9.91
C LYS A 300 -8.12 14.40 -10.41
N LEU A 301 -9.37 14.60 -10.07
CA LEU A 301 -10.14 15.79 -10.42
C LEU A 301 -10.24 16.67 -9.19
N THR A 302 -9.91 17.96 -9.31
CA THR A 302 -9.91 18.89 -8.16
C THR A 302 -10.68 20.14 -8.53
N LEU A 303 -11.66 20.50 -7.70
CA LEU A 303 -12.44 21.72 -7.75
C LEU A 303 -12.11 22.58 -6.54
N ALA A 304 -11.30 23.63 -6.72
CA ALA A 304 -10.99 24.56 -5.64
C ALA A 304 -12.20 25.43 -5.30
N THR A 305 -12.53 25.55 -4.00
CA THR A 305 -13.65 26.37 -3.54
C THR A 305 -13.41 27.86 -3.80
N SER A 306 -12.15 28.30 -3.82
CA SER A 306 -11.75 29.67 -4.13
C SER A 306 -12.12 30.13 -5.56
N GLY A 307 -12.48 29.22 -6.44
CA GLY A 307 -13.02 29.52 -7.77
C GLY A 307 -14.50 29.98 -7.77
N TYR A 308 -15.10 30.06 -6.60
CA TYR A 308 -16.51 30.41 -6.40
C TYR A 308 -16.66 31.51 -5.34
N SER A 309 -17.84 32.14 -5.26
CA SER A 309 -18.08 33.20 -4.27
C SER A 309 -18.24 32.66 -2.84
N SER A 310 -18.59 31.36 -2.71
CA SER A 310 -18.70 30.65 -1.43
C SER A 310 -18.45 29.15 -1.60
N LYS A 311 -18.15 28.47 -0.49
CA LYS A 311 -18.10 27.01 -0.45
C LYS A 311 -19.43 26.39 -0.87
N SER A 312 -20.56 27.01 -0.49
CA SER A 312 -21.90 26.53 -0.84
C SER A 312 -22.14 26.56 -2.36
N GLU A 313 -21.71 27.60 -3.04
CA GLU A 313 -21.79 27.68 -4.50
C GLU A 313 -20.90 26.61 -5.16
N ALA A 314 -19.68 26.42 -4.66
CA ALA A 314 -18.78 25.37 -5.13
C ALA A 314 -19.37 23.97 -4.92
N SER A 315 -19.96 23.70 -3.74
CA SER A 315 -20.65 22.44 -3.43
C SER A 315 -21.82 22.20 -4.38
N THR A 316 -22.67 23.21 -4.58
CA THR A 316 -23.81 23.12 -5.51
C THR A 316 -23.34 22.74 -6.92
N ALA A 317 -22.29 23.39 -7.43
CA ALA A 317 -21.74 23.08 -8.75
C ALA A 317 -21.13 21.67 -8.80
N PHE A 318 -20.37 21.27 -7.77
CA PHE A 318 -19.75 19.96 -7.67
C PHE A 318 -20.79 18.84 -7.68
N PHE A 319 -21.82 18.95 -6.85
CA PHE A 319 -22.87 17.93 -6.77
C PHE A 319 -23.88 17.97 -7.92
N ALA A 320 -24.03 19.08 -8.62
CA ALA A 320 -24.74 19.10 -9.89
C ALA A 320 -24.07 18.20 -10.95
N ALA A 321 -22.73 18.15 -10.95
CA ALA A 321 -21.97 17.25 -11.83
C ALA A 321 -21.97 15.78 -11.36
N LEU A 322 -22.45 15.50 -10.14
CA LEU A 322 -22.58 14.17 -9.53
C LEU A 322 -24.05 13.79 -9.25
N ALA A 323 -25.01 14.47 -9.91
CA ALA A 323 -26.44 14.34 -9.60
C ALA A 323 -27.03 12.93 -9.81
N ASP A 324 -26.40 12.12 -10.64
CA ASP A 324 -26.78 10.74 -10.96
C ASP A 324 -25.91 9.66 -10.26
N VAL A 325 -25.14 10.05 -9.25
CA VAL A 325 -24.31 9.13 -8.46
C VAL A 325 -25.16 8.40 -7.42
N ASP A 326 -25.11 7.09 -7.43
CA ASP A 326 -25.88 6.23 -6.52
C ASP A 326 -25.14 5.88 -5.24
N VAL A 327 -23.80 5.81 -5.30
CA VAL A 327 -22.94 5.41 -4.19
C VAL A 327 -21.73 6.34 -4.10
N VAL A 328 -21.48 6.86 -2.92
CA VAL A 328 -20.28 7.66 -2.61
C VAL A 328 -19.37 6.90 -1.67
N ILE A 329 -18.06 6.93 -1.98
CA ILE A 329 -17.00 6.51 -1.08
C ILE A 329 -16.18 7.74 -0.72
N ASP A 330 -16.29 8.16 0.55
CA ASP A 330 -15.64 9.35 1.09
C ASP A 330 -14.27 9.00 1.67
N GLU A 331 -13.23 9.61 1.11
CA GLU A 331 -11.82 9.46 1.54
C GLU A 331 -11.33 10.70 2.33
N THR A 332 -12.23 11.58 2.72
CA THR A 332 -11.87 12.78 3.49
C THR A 332 -11.06 12.40 4.73
N TYR A 333 -9.90 13.03 4.88
CA TYR A 333 -9.06 12.80 6.04
C TYR A 333 -9.78 13.14 7.36
N ALA A 334 -9.70 12.23 8.30
CA ALA A 334 -10.21 12.40 9.66
C ALA A 334 -9.16 11.93 10.67
N PRO A 335 -8.65 12.81 11.55
CA PRO A 335 -7.65 12.43 12.55
C PRO A 335 -8.19 11.43 13.57
N THR A 336 -9.50 11.39 13.75
CA THR A 336 -10.22 10.42 14.60
C THR A 336 -11.35 9.79 13.79
N PRO A 337 -11.07 8.74 13.01
CA PRO A 337 -12.05 8.11 12.12
C PRO A 337 -13.32 7.66 12.84
N SER A 338 -13.21 7.17 14.08
CA SER A 338 -14.36 6.73 14.89
C SER A 338 -15.37 7.83 15.20
N SER A 339 -14.95 9.09 15.22
CA SER A 339 -15.83 10.25 15.45
C SER A 339 -16.41 10.84 14.13
N TYR A 340 -15.89 10.40 12.97
CA TYR A 340 -16.40 10.88 11.69
C TYR A 340 -17.74 10.21 11.37
N SER A 341 -18.77 11.01 11.29
CA SER A 341 -20.18 10.59 11.09
C SER A 341 -20.73 11.08 9.75
N PHE A 342 -21.95 10.67 9.46
CA PHE A 342 -22.71 11.22 8.32
C PHE A 342 -22.91 12.74 8.44
N SER A 343 -23.11 13.26 9.67
CA SER A 343 -23.16 14.71 9.90
C SER A 343 -21.85 15.41 9.56
N SER A 344 -20.70 14.79 9.86
CA SER A 344 -19.38 15.31 9.47
C SER A 344 -19.22 15.38 7.95
N PHE A 345 -19.68 14.34 7.24
CA PHE A 345 -19.72 14.31 5.79
C PHE A 345 -20.57 15.46 5.23
N LEU A 346 -21.81 15.61 5.72
CA LEU A 346 -22.71 16.67 5.27
C LEU A 346 -22.10 18.07 5.49
N THR A 347 -21.46 18.30 6.65
CA THR A 347 -20.79 19.56 6.97
C THR A 347 -19.59 19.82 6.04
N ASN A 348 -18.75 18.82 5.78
CA ASN A 348 -17.59 18.95 4.93
C ASN A 348 -17.96 19.31 3.49
N PHE A 349 -19.02 18.74 2.99
CA PHE A 349 -19.48 18.95 1.62
C PHE A 349 -20.59 20.01 1.49
N ASP A 350 -20.93 20.71 2.58
CA ASP A 350 -22.00 21.71 2.62
C ASP A 350 -23.34 21.19 2.06
N LEU A 351 -23.70 19.99 2.52
CA LEU A 351 -24.94 19.29 2.14
C LEU A 351 -25.92 19.21 3.33
N THR A 352 -27.14 18.86 3.03
CA THR A 352 -28.17 18.53 4.05
C THR A 352 -28.68 17.10 3.85
N SER A 353 -29.23 16.52 4.91
CA SER A 353 -29.87 15.19 4.85
C SER A 353 -31.14 15.17 3.98
N ALA A 354 -31.66 16.33 3.62
CA ALA A 354 -32.81 16.49 2.72
C ALA A 354 -32.42 16.66 1.24
N SER A 355 -31.12 16.60 0.92
CA SER A 355 -30.64 16.68 -0.47
C SER A 355 -31.22 15.55 -1.30
N ALA A 356 -31.70 15.86 -2.52
CA ALA A 356 -32.28 14.88 -3.44
C ALA A 356 -31.27 13.99 -4.15
N LEU A 357 -29.99 14.06 -3.78
CA LEU A 357 -28.90 13.23 -4.34
C LEU A 357 -29.15 11.75 -4.03
N PRO A 358 -29.08 10.83 -5.03
CA PRO A 358 -29.46 9.42 -4.83
C PRO A 358 -28.69 8.73 -3.69
N PHE A 359 -27.39 8.97 -3.55
CA PHE A 359 -26.57 8.39 -2.47
C PHE A 359 -26.96 8.87 -1.06
N ILE A 360 -27.56 10.08 -0.93
CA ILE A 360 -28.11 10.59 0.34
C ILE A 360 -29.47 9.96 0.61
N ALA A 361 -30.37 10.03 -0.38
CA ALA A 361 -31.72 9.49 -0.26
C ALA A 361 -31.74 7.98 0.02
N ASN A 362 -30.79 7.23 -0.57
CA ASN A 362 -30.67 5.79 -0.41
C ASN A 362 -29.66 5.37 0.69
N GLN A 363 -29.14 6.33 1.47
CA GLN A 363 -28.18 6.09 2.55
C GLN A 363 -26.93 5.27 2.09
N LYS A 364 -26.37 5.61 0.93
CA LYS A 364 -25.18 4.93 0.35
C LYS A 364 -23.95 5.81 0.36
N VAL A 365 -23.53 6.23 1.57
CA VAL A 365 -22.30 6.97 1.82
C VAL A 365 -21.36 6.11 2.65
N PHE A 366 -20.30 5.65 2.02
CA PHE A 366 -19.31 4.76 2.63
C PHE A 366 -17.99 5.48 2.88
N ARG A 367 -17.18 4.93 3.79
CA ARG A 367 -15.81 5.39 4.06
C ARG A 367 -14.85 4.21 4.07
N ILE A 368 -13.55 4.51 3.82
CA ILE A 368 -12.46 3.53 3.79
C ILE A 368 -11.91 3.18 5.17
N ASP A 369 -12.57 3.56 6.23
CA ASP A 369 -12.17 3.38 7.63
C ASP A 369 -13.00 2.31 8.35
N GLY A 370 -13.44 1.27 7.62
CA GLY A 370 -14.20 0.14 8.19
C GLY A 370 -13.42 -0.63 9.25
N THR A 371 -12.10 -0.72 9.12
CA THR A 371 -11.21 -1.32 10.13
C THR A 371 -10.06 -0.35 10.44
N ILE A 372 -9.84 -0.12 11.74
CA ILE A 372 -8.80 0.77 12.25
C ILE A 372 -8.04 0.14 13.43
N SER A 373 -6.83 0.63 13.71
CA SER A 373 -6.13 0.31 14.95
C SER A 373 -6.68 1.13 16.13
N SER A 374 -6.29 0.76 17.36
CA SER A 374 -6.56 1.56 18.57
C SER A 374 -5.96 2.97 18.51
N GLU A 375 -4.99 3.22 17.63
CA GLU A 375 -4.36 4.53 17.40
C GLU A 375 -4.99 5.29 16.21
N ASN A 376 -6.13 4.84 15.71
CA ASN A 376 -6.85 5.42 14.57
C ASN A 376 -6.16 5.28 13.20
N ASN A 377 -5.18 4.39 13.05
CA ASN A 377 -4.58 4.08 11.76
C ASN A 377 -5.51 3.15 10.96
N LEU A 378 -5.68 3.40 9.67
CA LEU A 378 -6.61 2.67 8.81
C LEU A 378 -5.96 1.42 8.19
N ASP A 379 -6.62 0.26 8.31
CA ASP A 379 -6.21 -0.99 7.67
C ASP A 379 -6.27 -0.92 6.13
N TRP A 380 -7.03 0.03 5.59
CA TRP A 380 -7.04 0.36 4.16
C TRP A 380 -5.64 0.59 3.59
N PHE A 381 -4.74 1.25 4.33
CA PHE A 381 -3.38 1.54 3.87
C PHE A 381 -2.40 0.41 4.14
N GLU A 382 -2.76 -0.58 4.98
CA GLU A 382 -1.90 -1.71 5.31
C GLU A 382 -2.26 -2.95 4.48
N SER A 383 -3.49 -3.43 4.55
CA SER A 383 -3.77 -4.78 4.06
C SER A 383 -4.47 -4.86 2.70
N ARG A 384 -5.11 -3.77 2.21
CA ARG A 384 -5.88 -3.82 0.95
C ARG A 384 -5.05 -4.20 -0.28
N LEU A 385 -3.75 -3.82 -0.30
CA LEU A 385 -2.89 -4.06 -1.46
C LEU A 385 -2.67 -5.55 -1.70
N MET A 386 -2.52 -6.32 -0.63
CA MET A 386 -2.37 -7.78 -0.69
C MET A 386 -3.71 -8.51 -0.86
N HIS A 387 -4.82 -7.89 -0.44
CA HIS A 387 -6.14 -8.52 -0.40
C HIS A 387 -7.19 -7.83 -1.30
N PRO A 388 -6.94 -7.69 -2.61
CA PRO A 388 -7.87 -7.01 -3.51
C PRO A 388 -9.24 -7.69 -3.58
N GLN A 389 -9.34 -9.00 -3.33
CA GLN A 389 -10.59 -9.74 -3.27
C GLN A 389 -11.50 -9.26 -2.13
N TRP A 390 -10.94 -8.79 -1.01
CA TRP A 390 -11.74 -8.26 0.10
C TRP A 390 -12.31 -6.89 -0.25
N VAL A 391 -11.50 -6.02 -0.88
CA VAL A 391 -11.99 -4.72 -1.38
C VAL A 391 -13.09 -4.90 -2.41
N LEU A 392 -12.93 -5.85 -3.33
CA LEU A 392 -13.94 -6.15 -4.34
C LEU A 392 -15.24 -6.69 -3.69
N GLY A 393 -15.12 -7.54 -2.67
CA GLY A 393 -16.24 -8.03 -1.88
C GLY A 393 -17.01 -6.90 -1.18
N ASP A 394 -16.28 -6.00 -0.52
CA ASP A 394 -16.85 -4.82 0.15
C ASP A 394 -17.63 -3.93 -0.82
N LEU A 395 -17.03 -3.66 -1.99
CA LEU A 395 -17.69 -2.86 -3.04
C LEU A 395 -18.95 -3.54 -3.60
N LYS A 396 -18.89 -4.84 -3.85
CA LYS A 396 -20.08 -5.58 -4.30
C LYS A 396 -21.22 -5.48 -3.27
N ASP A 397 -20.89 -5.58 -1.99
CA ASP A 397 -21.90 -5.41 -0.94
C ASP A 397 -22.42 -3.96 -0.88
N ALA A 398 -21.55 -2.96 -0.98
CA ALA A 398 -21.94 -1.55 -1.00
C ALA A 398 -22.86 -1.20 -2.18
N LEU A 399 -22.60 -1.79 -3.36
CA LEU A 399 -23.40 -1.55 -4.55
C LEU A 399 -24.74 -2.29 -4.53
N HIS A 400 -24.71 -3.59 -4.19
CA HIS A 400 -25.83 -4.51 -4.42
C HIS A 400 -26.50 -5.03 -3.15
N GLY A 401 -25.97 -4.74 -1.95
CA GLY A 401 -26.55 -5.17 -0.68
C GLY A 401 -26.53 -6.69 -0.53
N THR A 402 -25.38 -7.32 -0.74
CA THR A 402 -25.24 -8.79 -0.68
C THR A 402 -25.32 -9.34 0.76
N GLY A 403 -25.30 -8.47 1.78
CA GLY A 403 -25.38 -8.82 3.20
C GLY A 403 -24.09 -9.41 3.76
N GLY A 404 -22.97 -9.25 3.05
CA GLY A 404 -21.64 -9.64 3.53
C GLY A 404 -21.10 -8.68 4.60
N SER A 405 -20.22 -9.19 5.46
CA SER A 405 -19.44 -8.31 6.32
C SER A 405 -18.38 -7.58 5.49
N ARG A 406 -18.29 -6.27 5.66
CA ARG A 406 -17.27 -5.45 5.01
C ARG A 406 -16.07 -5.25 5.95
N LYS A 407 -14.89 -5.30 5.39
CA LYS A 407 -13.64 -5.08 6.14
C LYS A 407 -13.18 -3.62 6.06
N TYR A 408 -13.16 -3.06 4.86
CA TYR A 408 -12.58 -1.73 4.61
C TYR A 408 -13.64 -0.64 4.53
N LEU A 409 -14.82 -0.96 4.04
CA LEU A 409 -15.88 0.02 3.82
C LEU A 409 -16.92 -0.04 4.94
N ARG A 410 -17.18 1.10 5.60
CA ARG A 410 -18.32 1.25 6.51
C ARG A 410 -19.32 2.28 5.97
N ASN A 411 -20.61 2.02 6.15
CA ASN A 411 -21.68 2.91 5.74
C ASN A 411 -21.99 3.92 6.85
N ILE A 412 -21.49 5.16 6.70
CA ILE A 412 -21.73 6.21 7.69
C ILE A 412 -23.15 6.76 7.65
N ALA A 413 -23.84 6.68 6.50
CA ALA A 413 -25.24 7.07 6.40
C ALA A 413 -26.17 6.10 7.16
N ALA A 414 -25.76 4.83 7.30
CA ALA A 414 -26.41 3.83 8.15
C ALA A 414 -25.87 3.82 9.60
N SER A 415 -25.04 4.80 9.98
CA SER A 415 -24.47 4.93 11.32
C SER A 415 -23.56 3.76 11.74
N GLU A 416 -22.92 3.07 10.79
CA GLU A 416 -21.95 2.03 11.10
C GLU A 416 -20.71 2.62 11.77
N SER A 417 -20.19 1.91 12.77
CA SER A 417 -18.92 2.25 13.43
C SER A 417 -17.76 1.45 12.85
N PRO A 418 -16.52 1.97 12.88
CA PRO A 418 -15.37 1.18 12.47
C PRO A 418 -15.11 0.03 13.44
N GLN A 419 -14.59 -1.07 12.91
CA GLN A 419 -14.04 -2.15 13.72
C GLN A 419 -12.65 -1.73 14.22
N VAL A 420 -12.47 -1.74 15.54
CA VAL A 420 -11.17 -1.46 16.15
C VAL A 420 -10.44 -2.78 16.43
N ILE A 421 -9.25 -2.94 15.85
CA ILE A 421 -8.37 -4.08 16.12
C ILE A 421 -7.22 -3.68 17.03
N THR A 422 -6.84 -4.58 17.93
CA THR A 422 -5.82 -4.32 18.95
C THR A 422 -4.75 -5.39 18.96
N SER A 423 -3.62 -5.12 19.59
CA SER A 423 -2.52 -6.08 19.76
C SER A 423 -2.91 -7.37 20.46
N SER A 424 -3.98 -7.37 21.28
CA SER A 424 -4.48 -8.55 21.99
C SER A 424 -4.95 -9.67 21.07
N SER A 425 -5.30 -9.35 19.82
CA SER A 425 -5.69 -10.34 18.80
C SER A 425 -4.50 -11.01 18.10
N CYS A 426 -3.25 -10.65 18.45
CA CYS A 426 -2.05 -11.31 17.90
C CYS A 426 -1.88 -12.71 18.50
N THR A 427 -1.96 -13.72 17.64
CA THR A 427 -1.77 -15.14 18.02
C THR A 427 -0.37 -15.67 17.69
N THR A 428 0.44 -14.91 16.95
CA THR A 428 1.80 -15.30 16.55
C THR A 428 2.77 -14.96 17.66
N LEU A 429 3.64 -15.91 18.02
CA LEU A 429 4.77 -15.64 18.89
C LEU A 429 5.79 -14.79 18.13
N LEU A 430 6.05 -13.59 18.62
CA LEU A 430 7.10 -12.72 18.11
C LEU A 430 8.33 -12.91 19.01
N PRO A 431 9.49 -13.33 18.45
CA PRO A 431 10.68 -13.68 19.26
C PRO A 431 11.21 -12.54 20.15
N ALA A 432 11.03 -11.30 19.73
CA ALA A 432 11.54 -10.13 20.42
C ALA A 432 10.67 -9.62 21.58
N CYS A 433 9.44 -10.12 21.72
CA CYS A 433 8.55 -9.76 22.82
C CYS A 433 8.60 -10.82 23.93
N ASN A 434 9.74 -11.01 24.57
CA ASN A 434 9.76 -11.68 25.85
C ASN A 434 8.94 -10.84 26.83
N ASP A 435 7.89 -11.41 27.41
CA ASP A 435 7.01 -10.78 28.39
C ASP A 435 7.83 -10.00 29.43
N ALA A 436 7.83 -8.69 29.28
CA ALA A 436 8.40 -7.76 30.27
C ALA A 436 7.51 -7.70 31.53
N THR A 437 7.16 -8.87 32.09
CA THR A 437 6.48 -8.96 33.38
C THR A 437 7.44 -9.17 34.56
N THR A 438 8.77 -9.15 34.31
CA THR A 438 9.77 -9.11 35.39
C THR A 438 11.01 -8.33 34.94
N SER A 439 10.95 -7.01 34.98
CA SER A 439 12.15 -6.19 35.11
C SER A 439 11.82 -4.97 35.95
N GLU A 440 12.53 -4.87 37.07
CA GLU A 440 12.49 -3.77 38.01
C GLU A 440 12.69 -2.42 37.29
N ALA A 441 11.83 -1.48 37.62
CA ALA A 441 11.88 -0.10 37.14
C ALA A 441 13.24 0.53 37.47
N ILE A 442 14.04 0.81 36.46
CA ILE A 442 15.12 1.79 36.60
C ILE A 442 14.46 3.16 36.54
N PRO A 443 14.58 3.99 37.56
CA PRO A 443 13.99 5.32 37.57
C PRO A 443 14.80 6.23 36.63
N MET A 444 14.27 6.53 35.45
CA MET A 444 14.78 7.59 34.62
C MET A 444 14.31 8.95 35.22
N LEU A 445 15.24 9.63 35.83
CA LEU A 445 15.16 11.05 36.11
C LEU A 445 15.19 11.85 34.81
N PHE A 446 14.04 12.23 34.30
CA PHE A 446 13.96 13.31 33.32
C PHE A 446 12.93 14.34 33.79
N THR A 447 13.44 15.54 34.08
CA THR A 447 12.66 16.76 34.24
C THR A 447 12.04 17.14 32.91
N PRO A 448 10.73 17.51 32.85
CA PRO A 448 10.11 17.93 31.62
C PRO A 448 10.52 19.36 31.27
N ALA A 449 11.21 19.53 30.16
CA ALA A 449 11.28 20.82 29.48
C ALA A 449 10.01 20.97 28.63
N SER A 450 9.27 22.03 28.88
CA SER A 450 8.10 22.44 28.13
C SER A 450 8.48 22.73 26.68
N VAL A 451 7.94 21.95 25.73
CA VAL A 451 7.97 22.28 24.32
C VAL A 451 6.55 22.31 23.77
N SER A 452 6.24 23.46 23.21
CA SER A 452 4.97 23.84 22.62
C SER A 452 4.48 22.88 21.54
N SER A 453 3.18 22.66 21.58
CA SER A 453 2.35 22.05 20.55
C SER A 453 2.59 22.67 19.17
N ALA A 454 3.22 21.92 18.26
CA ALA A 454 3.03 22.11 16.83
C ALA A 454 3.45 20.86 16.06
N MET A 455 2.60 20.46 15.12
CA MET A 455 2.79 19.53 14.00
C MET A 455 2.53 18.04 14.23
N ARG A 456 1.26 17.71 14.14
CA ARG A 456 0.82 16.40 13.63
C ARG A 456 0.44 16.61 12.16
N HIS A 457 1.15 15.99 11.24
CA HIS A 457 0.78 16.01 9.83
C HIS A 457 0.74 14.62 9.27
N ALA A 458 -0.41 14.35 8.68
CA ALA A 458 -0.75 13.16 7.93
C ALA A 458 0.02 13.08 6.62
N VAL A 459 0.26 11.87 6.22
CA VAL A 459 0.74 11.46 4.91
C VAL A 459 -0.44 11.49 3.93
N PRO A 460 -0.25 11.94 2.68
CA PRO A 460 -1.29 12.01 1.63
C PRO A 460 -1.81 10.62 1.20
#